data_950e9f2ba7f69180ee4d228b1e9c6911
#
_entry.id   950e9f2ba7f69180ee4d228b1e9c6911
#
_cell.length_a   1.000
_cell.length_b   1.000
_cell.length_c   1.000
_cell.angle_alpha   90.00
_cell.angle_beta   90.00
_cell.angle_gamma   90.00
#
_symmetry.space_group_name_H-M   'P 1'
#
loop_
_entity.id
_entity.type
_entity.pdbx_description
1 polymer ?
#
loop_
_entity_poly.entity_id
_entity_poly.type
_entity_poly.pdbx_seq_one_letter_code
_entity_poly.pdbx_strand_id
1 'polypeptide(L)'
;MEQQIVGHGLALRGTPAGQPMPASAHTITPVEKPMASKVFAIFVPLAYLALIIYMVVAAVSSSVADLQGGDAAALVGGIGLLVMFGATFARDRASFLEQSAEHIVDGLVFAFKAMGVVLPIAGFFFLGNGDFSASIMGLGDAKGPAFLYDLVVAGQSHLPTSGMITAFGLLIVGMVAGLEGSGFSGLPLTGSLAGSLAHGSGVSSPTLAAIGQMGNIWSGGGTLVAWSSLIAVAGFARVPVIDLARKCFIPVVSGLIASTIFAVIFF
;
A
#
# COMPACT_ATOMS: atom_id res chain seq x y z
N MET A 1 -22.33 -46.87 -30.33
CA MET A 1 -21.67 -45.59 -30.66
C MET A 1 -21.98 -44.62 -29.54
N GLU A 2 -21.30 -44.77 -28.38
CA GLU A 2 -21.45 -43.94 -27.21
C GLU A 2 -20.29 -42.93 -27.16
N GLN A 3 -20.62 -41.66 -27.33
CA GLN A 3 -19.63 -40.59 -27.14
C GLN A 3 -19.55 -40.28 -25.65
N GLN A 4 -18.38 -40.52 -25.07
CA GLN A 4 -17.98 -40.07 -23.76
C GLN A 4 -17.91 -38.53 -23.74
N ILE A 5 -18.83 -37.93 -23.00
CA ILE A 5 -18.72 -36.53 -22.60
C ILE A 5 -17.80 -36.49 -21.36
N VAL A 6 -16.54 -36.13 -21.57
CA VAL A 6 -15.59 -35.87 -20.49
C VAL A 6 -15.93 -34.50 -19.91
N GLY A 7 -16.58 -34.52 -18.75
CA GLY A 7 -16.81 -33.32 -17.96
C GLY A 7 -15.49 -32.75 -17.42
N HIS A 8 -15.08 -31.59 -17.92
CA HIS A 8 -14.06 -30.78 -17.29
C HIS A 8 -14.64 -30.15 -16.00
N GLY A 9 -14.57 -30.92 -14.93
CA GLY A 9 -14.74 -30.39 -13.58
C GLY A 9 -13.61 -29.45 -13.29
N LEU A 10 -13.90 -28.14 -13.27
CA LEU A 10 -13.02 -27.09 -12.77
C LEU A 10 -12.86 -27.31 -11.26
N ALA A 11 -11.88 -28.13 -10.86
CA ALA A 11 -11.51 -28.26 -9.47
C ALA A 11 -10.87 -26.96 -9.04
N LEU A 12 -11.66 -26.09 -8.38
CA LEU A 12 -11.16 -25.00 -7.56
C LEU A 12 -10.37 -25.63 -6.40
N ARG A 13 -9.12 -25.99 -6.65
CA ARG A 13 -8.16 -26.22 -5.58
C ARG A 13 -7.89 -24.87 -4.97
N GLY A 14 -8.54 -24.59 -3.84
CA GLY A 14 -8.19 -23.49 -2.98
C GLY A 14 -6.70 -23.61 -2.65
N THR A 15 -5.91 -22.67 -3.12
CA THR A 15 -4.53 -22.48 -2.66
C THR A 15 -4.59 -22.23 -1.17
N PRO A 16 -3.89 -22.99 -0.32
CA PRO A 16 -3.87 -22.72 1.12
C PRO A 16 -3.40 -21.29 1.34
N ALA A 17 -4.13 -20.53 2.15
CA ALA A 17 -3.70 -19.22 2.60
C ALA A 17 -2.31 -19.35 3.23
N GLY A 18 -1.30 -18.69 2.63
CA GLY A 18 0.08 -18.74 3.13
C GLY A 18 1.12 -19.30 2.16
N GLN A 19 0.74 -19.81 0.98
CA GLN A 19 1.79 -20.08 -0.02
C GLN A 19 2.22 -18.77 -0.68
N PRO A 20 3.54 -18.45 -0.70
CA PRO A 20 4.03 -17.33 -1.50
C PRO A 20 3.58 -17.59 -2.94
N MET A 21 2.93 -16.58 -3.56
CA MET A 21 2.66 -16.64 -4.99
C MET A 21 3.97 -17.02 -5.67
N PRO A 22 3.98 -18.04 -6.55
CA PRO A 22 5.14 -18.27 -7.37
C PRO A 22 5.40 -16.94 -8.08
N ALA A 23 6.51 -16.28 -7.74
CA ALA A 23 7.03 -15.23 -8.58
C ALA A 23 7.02 -15.87 -9.97
N SER A 24 6.19 -15.36 -10.88
CA SER A 24 6.23 -15.79 -12.27
C SER A 24 7.71 -15.73 -12.61
N ALA A 25 8.32 -16.88 -12.86
CA ALA A 25 9.70 -16.95 -13.23
C ALA A 25 9.78 -16.27 -14.61
N HIS A 26 9.79 -14.94 -14.58
CA HIS A 26 10.20 -14.17 -15.73
C HIS A 26 11.63 -14.61 -15.96
N THR A 27 11.80 -15.48 -16.92
CA THR A 27 13.11 -15.83 -17.47
C THR A 27 13.76 -14.49 -17.76
N ILE A 28 14.82 -14.15 -17.01
CA ILE A 28 15.56 -12.89 -17.20
C ILE A 28 16.20 -13.03 -18.58
N THR A 29 15.49 -12.58 -19.60
CA THR A 29 16.05 -12.48 -20.94
C THR A 29 17.19 -11.48 -20.90
N PRO A 30 18.34 -11.76 -21.51
CA PRO A 30 19.46 -10.85 -21.56
C PRO A 30 19.01 -9.47 -22.07
N VAL A 31 19.47 -8.41 -21.42
CA VAL A 31 19.13 -7.04 -21.81
C VAL A 31 19.76 -6.74 -23.17
N GLU A 32 18.95 -6.76 -24.23
CA GLU A 32 19.42 -6.54 -25.61
C GLU A 32 19.97 -5.12 -25.85
N LYS A 33 19.55 -4.13 -25.03
CA LYS A 33 19.98 -2.73 -25.14
C LYS A 33 20.52 -2.20 -23.80
N PRO A 34 21.78 -2.52 -23.44
CA PRO A 34 22.32 -2.18 -22.11
C PRO A 34 22.42 -0.68 -21.85
N MET A 35 22.53 0.15 -22.89
CA MET A 35 22.58 1.61 -22.77
C MET A 35 21.22 2.18 -22.36
N ALA A 36 20.12 1.74 -23.00
CA ALA A 36 18.78 2.15 -22.63
C ALA A 36 18.43 1.72 -21.20
N SER A 37 18.80 0.50 -20.80
CA SER A 37 18.62 0.00 -19.43
C SER A 37 19.31 0.87 -18.39
N LYS A 38 20.55 1.31 -18.64
CA LYS A 38 21.28 2.21 -17.73
C LYS A 38 20.62 3.58 -17.63
N VAL A 39 20.12 4.12 -18.75
CA VAL A 39 19.41 5.41 -18.75
C VAL A 39 18.14 5.33 -17.90
N PHE A 40 17.34 4.28 -18.07
CA PHE A 40 16.11 4.10 -17.28
C PHE A 40 16.42 3.78 -15.81
N ALA A 41 17.50 3.08 -15.50
CA ALA A 41 17.91 2.82 -14.12
C ALA A 41 18.23 4.10 -13.33
N ILE A 42 18.65 5.17 -14.01
CA ILE A 42 18.87 6.50 -13.41
C ILE A 42 17.60 7.35 -13.50
N PHE A 43 16.94 7.34 -14.66
CA PHE A 43 15.78 8.20 -14.93
C PHE A 43 14.61 7.89 -14.01
N VAL A 44 14.31 6.62 -13.75
CA VAL A 44 13.17 6.20 -12.90
C VAL A 44 13.30 6.74 -11.47
N PRO A 45 14.41 6.50 -10.74
CA PRO A 45 14.58 7.08 -9.40
C PRO A 45 14.54 8.61 -9.40
N LEU A 46 15.10 9.28 -10.42
CA LEU A 46 15.07 10.73 -10.51
C LEU A 46 13.66 11.26 -10.76
N ALA A 47 12.85 10.61 -11.59
CA ALA A 47 11.47 10.98 -11.84
C ALA A 47 10.63 10.89 -10.56
N TYR A 48 10.76 9.81 -9.81
CA TYR A 48 10.07 9.67 -8.53
C TYR A 48 10.61 10.59 -7.44
N LEU A 49 11.92 10.88 -7.43
CA LEU A 49 12.48 11.87 -6.53
C LEU A 49 11.92 13.27 -6.81
N ALA A 50 11.85 13.66 -8.08
CA ALA A 50 11.23 14.92 -8.50
C ALA A 50 9.76 15.00 -8.09
N LEU A 51 9.01 13.89 -8.22
CA LEU A 51 7.64 13.80 -7.76
C LEU A 51 7.53 13.98 -6.24
N ILE A 52 8.38 13.32 -5.47
CA ILE A 52 8.41 13.47 -4.01
C ILE A 52 8.69 14.92 -3.62
N ILE A 53 9.67 15.56 -4.26
CA ILE A 53 9.99 16.98 -4.03
C ILE A 53 8.76 17.85 -4.36
N TYR A 54 8.10 17.59 -5.49
CA TYR A 54 6.88 18.31 -5.86
C TYR A 54 5.79 18.15 -4.81
N MET A 55 5.53 16.93 -4.32
CA MET A 55 4.53 16.66 -3.30
C MET A 55 4.85 17.35 -1.97
N VAL A 56 6.13 17.38 -1.56
CA VAL A 56 6.57 18.10 -0.35
C VAL A 56 6.38 19.61 -0.53
N VAL A 57 6.75 20.15 -1.69
CA VAL A 57 6.54 21.57 -2.00
C VAL A 57 5.05 21.94 -2.01
N ALA A 58 4.21 21.09 -2.60
CA ALA A 58 2.75 21.28 -2.62
C ALA A 58 2.15 21.26 -1.19
N ALA A 59 2.65 20.40 -0.32
CA ALA A 59 2.18 20.30 1.07
C ALA A 59 2.62 21.50 1.95
N VAL A 60 3.74 22.16 1.61
CA VAL A 60 4.30 23.27 2.42
C VAL A 60 3.98 24.65 1.84
N SER A 61 3.74 24.74 0.52
CA SER A 61 3.56 26.00 -0.19
C SER A 61 2.10 26.25 -0.54
N SER A 62 1.57 27.37 -0.10
CA SER A 62 0.23 27.85 -0.50
C SER A 62 0.13 28.27 -1.99
N SER A 63 1.25 28.30 -2.71
CA SER A 63 1.29 28.70 -4.12
C SER A 63 1.03 27.55 -5.10
N VAL A 64 1.03 26.32 -4.63
CA VAL A 64 0.78 25.12 -5.41
C VAL A 64 -0.52 24.48 -4.91
N ALA A 65 -1.33 23.95 -5.82
CA ALA A 65 -2.57 23.29 -5.45
C ALA A 65 -2.28 22.12 -4.50
N ASP A 66 -3.00 22.11 -3.38
CA ASP A 66 -2.91 21.02 -2.40
C ASP A 66 -3.39 19.71 -3.02
N LEU A 67 -2.60 18.65 -2.89
CA LEU A 67 -2.90 17.32 -3.40
C LEU A 67 -3.79 16.61 -2.40
N GLN A 68 -5.06 16.42 -2.76
CA GLN A 68 -6.04 15.80 -1.89
C GLN A 68 -6.52 14.45 -2.44
N GLY A 69 -6.87 13.55 -1.52
CA GLY A 69 -7.49 12.26 -1.86
C GLY A 69 -6.65 11.43 -2.84
N GLY A 70 -7.19 11.20 -4.05
CA GLY A 70 -6.57 10.37 -5.07
C GLY A 70 -5.49 11.05 -5.92
N ASP A 71 -5.27 12.37 -5.80
CA ASP A 71 -4.38 13.13 -6.68
C ASP A 71 -2.93 12.63 -6.62
N ALA A 72 -2.42 12.37 -5.42
CA ALA A 72 -1.09 11.82 -5.22
C ALA A 72 -0.94 10.44 -5.88
N ALA A 73 -1.95 9.57 -5.74
CA ALA A 73 -1.96 8.25 -6.35
C ALA A 73 -2.02 8.36 -7.89
N ALA A 74 -2.83 9.30 -8.42
CA ALA A 74 -2.92 9.55 -9.85
C ALA A 74 -1.59 10.05 -10.44
N LEU A 75 -0.87 10.94 -9.73
CA LEU A 75 0.44 11.42 -10.14
C LEU A 75 1.49 10.29 -10.14
N VAL A 76 1.55 9.49 -9.08
CA VAL A 76 2.47 8.35 -8.99
C VAL A 76 2.19 7.34 -10.10
N GLY A 77 0.92 6.99 -10.31
CA GLY A 77 0.50 6.06 -11.37
C GLY A 77 0.74 6.63 -12.77
N GLY A 78 0.45 7.92 -12.98
CA GLY A 78 0.68 8.61 -14.26
C GLY A 78 2.15 8.63 -14.65
N ILE A 79 3.05 8.97 -13.73
CA ILE A 79 4.50 8.91 -13.98
C ILE A 79 4.94 7.47 -14.26
N GLY A 80 4.42 6.49 -13.51
CA GLY A 80 4.71 5.07 -13.76
C GLY A 80 4.33 4.64 -15.18
N LEU A 81 3.13 5.03 -15.65
CA LEU A 81 2.67 4.75 -17.00
C LEU A 81 3.56 5.43 -18.05
N LEU A 82 3.91 6.71 -17.90
CA LEU A 82 4.76 7.43 -18.83
C LEU A 82 6.16 6.80 -18.92
N VAL A 83 6.74 6.42 -17.77
CA VAL A 83 8.04 5.72 -17.73
C VAL A 83 7.95 4.38 -18.44
N MET A 84 6.87 3.61 -18.20
CA MET A 84 6.64 2.32 -18.85
C MET A 84 6.51 2.49 -20.37
N PHE A 85 5.72 3.45 -20.86
CA PHE A 85 5.62 3.75 -22.29
C PHE A 85 6.96 4.15 -22.88
N GLY A 86 7.74 4.98 -22.19
CA GLY A 86 9.08 5.35 -22.61
C GLY A 86 10.03 4.15 -22.70
N ALA A 87 9.98 3.26 -21.73
CA ALA A 87 10.81 2.06 -21.68
C ALA A 87 10.47 1.06 -22.79
N THR A 88 9.18 0.80 -23.02
CA THR A 88 8.71 -0.09 -24.10
C THR A 88 9.05 0.49 -25.46
N PHE A 89 8.85 1.80 -25.66
CA PHE A 89 9.23 2.48 -26.91
C PHE A 89 10.75 2.41 -27.17
N ALA A 90 11.57 2.59 -26.14
CA ALA A 90 13.02 2.50 -26.27
C ALA A 90 13.48 1.06 -26.59
N ARG A 91 12.72 0.06 -26.13
CA ARG A 91 13.01 -1.34 -26.39
C ARG A 91 12.66 -1.73 -27.83
N ASP A 92 11.42 -1.50 -28.25
CA ASP A 92 10.93 -1.83 -29.59
C ASP A 92 9.85 -0.82 -30.03
N ARG A 93 10.19 -0.01 -31.03
CA ARG A 93 9.28 1.00 -31.56
C ARG A 93 8.09 0.42 -32.34
N ALA A 94 8.24 -0.78 -32.92
CA ALA A 94 7.19 -1.35 -33.74
C ALA A 94 6.06 -1.96 -32.90
N SER A 95 6.37 -2.58 -31.77
CA SER A 95 5.42 -3.29 -30.92
C SER A 95 5.19 -2.61 -29.57
N PHE A 96 5.65 -1.34 -29.38
CA PHE A 96 5.60 -0.70 -28.05
C PHE A 96 4.18 -0.54 -27.50
N LEU A 97 3.18 -0.28 -28.35
CA LEU A 97 1.79 -0.14 -27.90
C LEU A 97 1.22 -1.46 -27.43
N GLU A 98 1.48 -2.53 -28.18
CA GLU A 98 1.04 -3.89 -27.82
C GLU A 98 1.67 -4.34 -26.51
N GLN A 99 3.00 -4.22 -26.38
CA GLN A 99 3.72 -4.55 -25.16
C GLN A 99 3.28 -3.69 -23.96
N SER A 100 3.01 -2.40 -24.20
CA SER A 100 2.48 -1.54 -23.13
C SER A 100 1.10 -1.96 -22.68
N ALA A 101 0.22 -2.36 -23.61
CA ALA A 101 -1.10 -2.88 -23.28
C ALA A 101 -1.02 -4.18 -22.45
N GLU A 102 -0.12 -5.10 -22.84
CA GLU A 102 0.13 -6.33 -22.07
C GLU A 102 0.62 -6.01 -20.65
N HIS A 103 1.60 -5.11 -20.51
CA HIS A 103 2.10 -4.71 -19.19
C HIS A 103 1.05 -4.04 -18.31
N ILE A 104 0.13 -3.24 -18.89
CA ILE A 104 -1.00 -2.66 -18.16
C ILE A 104 -1.94 -3.76 -17.67
N VAL A 105 -2.30 -4.70 -18.54
CA VAL A 105 -3.17 -5.83 -18.18
C VAL A 105 -2.54 -6.67 -17.08
N ASP A 106 -1.27 -7.03 -17.22
CA ASP A 106 -0.53 -7.79 -16.21
C ASP A 106 -0.47 -7.05 -14.87
N GLY A 107 -0.22 -5.74 -14.92
CA GLY A 107 -0.21 -4.89 -13.73
C GLY A 107 -1.58 -4.83 -13.04
N LEU A 108 -2.67 -4.71 -13.79
CA LEU A 108 -4.03 -4.73 -13.26
C LEU A 108 -4.37 -6.10 -12.66
N VAL A 109 -4.05 -7.20 -13.36
CA VAL A 109 -4.26 -8.56 -12.85
C VAL A 109 -3.47 -8.76 -11.56
N PHE A 110 -2.23 -8.30 -11.51
CA PHE A 110 -1.42 -8.34 -10.29
C PHE A 110 -2.06 -7.53 -9.16
N ALA A 111 -2.52 -6.30 -9.44
CA ALA A 111 -3.17 -5.45 -8.45
C ALA A 111 -4.43 -6.12 -7.87
N PHE A 112 -5.30 -6.67 -8.71
CA PHE A 112 -6.48 -7.40 -8.24
C PHE A 112 -6.14 -8.66 -7.45
N LYS A 113 -5.11 -9.41 -7.83
CA LYS A 113 -4.64 -10.57 -7.05
C LYS A 113 -4.09 -10.16 -5.69
N ALA A 114 -3.29 -9.09 -5.64
CA ALA A 114 -2.69 -8.60 -4.41
C ALA A 114 -3.72 -7.94 -3.48
N MET A 115 -4.66 -7.16 -4.06
CA MET A 115 -5.62 -6.36 -3.29
C MET A 115 -6.98 -7.03 -3.10
N GLY A 116 -7.22 -8.19 -3.71
CA GLY A 116 -8.52 -8.86 -3.67
C GLY A 116 -9.02 -9.17 -2.26
N VAL A 117 -8.13 -9.51 -1.35
CA VAL A 117 -8.45 -9.75 0.06
C VAL A 117 -8.77 -8.44 0.80
N VAL A 118 -8.17 -7.33 0.37
CA VAL A 118 -8.36 -6.01 1.01
C VAL A 118 -9.73 -5.43 0.70
N LEU A 119 -10.30 -5.71 -0.48
CA LEU A 119 -11.59 -5.14 -0.90
C LEU A 119 -12.74 -5.40 0.09
N PRO A 120 -13.03 -6.65 0.53
CA PRO A 120 -14.08 -6.89 1.51
C PRO A 120 -13.76 -6.29 2.89
N ILE A 121 -12.49 -6.28 3.29
CA ILE A 121 -12.04 -5.67 4.55
C ILE A 121 -12.25 -4.15 4.50
N ALA A 122 -11.83 -3.50 3.42
CA ALA A 122 -12.04 -2.08 3.20
C ALA A 122 -13.55 -1.74 3.19
N GLY A 123 -14.35 -2.54 2.48
CA GLY A 123 -15.80 -2.39 2.45
C GLY A 123 -16.43 -2.43 3.84
N PHE A 124 -16.00 -3.36 4.70
CA PHE A 124 -16.47 -3.44 6.08
C PHE A 124 -16.15 -2.17 6.89
N PHE A 125 -14.92 -1.67 6.80
CA PHE A 125 -14.52 -0.46 7.51
C PHE A 125 -15.17 0.81 6.94
N PHE A 126 -15.37 0.88 5.63
CA PHE A 126 -16.07 2.00 5.00
C PHE A 126 -17.55 2.06 5.37
N LEU A 127 -18.23 0.92 5.46
CA LEU A 127 -19.61 0.87 5.97
C LEU A 127 -19.69 1.30 7.44
N GLY A 128 -18.64 1.14 8.21
CA GLY A 128 -18.54 1.60 9.59
C GLY A 128 -18.21 3.09 9.77
N ASN A 129 -17.91 3.81 8.67
CA ASN A 129 -17.65 5.24 8.64
C ASN A 129 -18.88 6.00 8.14
N GLY A 130 -19.30 7.06 8.86
CA GLY A 130 -20.55 7.78 8.58
C GLY A 130 -20.61 8.45 7.21
N ASP A 131 -19.48 9.02 6.74
CA ASP A 131 -19.43 9.73 5.47
C ASP A 131 -19.49 8.74 4.29
N PHE A 132 -18.76 7.64 4.36
CA PHE A 132 -18.81 6.59 3.35
C PHE A 132 -20.14 5.87 3.34
N SER A 133 -20.71 5.56 4.50
CA SER A 133 -22.03 4.92 4.59
C SER A 133 -23.13 5.83 4.04
N ALA A 134 -23.07 7.14 4.30
CA ALA A 134 -23.98 8.12 3.70
C ALA A 134 -23.90 8.13 2.18
N SER A 135 -22.67 8.15 1.64
CA SER A 135 -22.42 8.12 0.20
C SER A 135 -22.95 6.83 -0.46
N ILE A 136 -22.70 5.66 0.17
CA ILE A 136 -23.16 4.36 -0.34
C ILE A 136 -24.70 4.27 -0.32
N MET A 137 -25.34 4.82 0.72
CA MET A 137 -26.80 4.82 0.86
C MET A 137 -27.49 5.96 0.10
N GLY A 138 -26.73 6.84 -0.56
CA GLY A 138 -27.29 7.96 -1.31
C GLY A 138 -28.02 8.99 -0.44
N LEU A 139 -27.56 9.19 0.80
CA LEU A 139 -28.24 10.09 1.77
C LEU A 139 -27.93 11.58 1.54
N GLY A 140 -27.17 11.94 0.48
CA GLY A 140 -26.75 13.32 0.22
C GLY A 140 -25.93 13.88 1.37
N ASP A 141 -26.34 15.05 1.90
CA ASP A 141 -25.64 15.70 3.01
C ASP A 141 -26.01 15.14 4.41
N ALA A 142 -26.89 14.17 4.49
CA ALA A 142 -27.26 13.53 5.74
C ALA A 142 -26.15 12.57 6.20
N LYS A 143 -25.87 12.54 7.49
CA LYS A 143 -24.90 11.61 8.06
C LYS A 143 -25.44 10.18 8.02
N GLY A 144 -24.63 9.25 7.51
CA GLY A 144 -24.92 7.83 7.58
C GLY A 144 -24.57 7.23 8.95
N PRO A 145 -25.00 6.00 9.23
CA PRO A 145 -24.61 5.28 10.44
C PRO A 145 -23.08 5.06 10.45
N ALA A 146 -22.46 5.31 11.61
CA ALA A 146 -21.02 5.28 11.81
C ALA A 146 -20.62 4.28 12.91
N PHE A 147 -21.11 3.04 12.82
CA PHE A 147 -21.02 2.05 13.90
C PHE A 147 -19.62 1.85 14.47
N LEU A 148 -18.59 1.78 13.63
CA LEU A 148 -17.21 1.63 14.11
C LEU A 148 -16.69 2.91 14.76
N TYR A 149 -17.05 4.06 14.20
CA TYR A 149 -16.71 5.35 14.78
C TYR A 149 -17.37 5.51 16.15
N ASP A 150 -18.68 5.23 16.24
CA ASP A 150 -19.45 5.33 17.48
C ASP A 150 -18.90 4.39 18.56
N LEU A 151 -18.47 3.17 18.18
CA LEU A 151 -17.86 2.21 19.10
C LEU A 151 -16.51 2.75 19.63
N VAL A 152 -15.69 3.33 18.78
CA VAL A 152 -14.40 3.90 19.18
C VAL A 152 -14.62 5.12 20.07
N VAL A 153 -15.56 6.00 19.72
CA VAL A 153 -15.93 7.18 20.53
C VAL A 153 -16.45 6.76 21.91
N ALA A 154 -17.28 5.73 21.97
CA ALA A 154 -17.74 5.18 23.25
C ALA A 154 -16.59 4.65 24.12
N GLY A 155 -15.56 4.10 23.50
CA GLY A 155 -14.35 3.64 24.17
C GLY A 155 -13.35 4.74 24.55
N GLN A 156 -13.43 5.93 23.93
CA GLN A 156 -12.48 7.01 24.12
C GLN A 156 -12.35 7.50 25.57
N SER A 157 -13.44 7.45 26.34
CA SER A 157 -13.42 7.84 27.76
C SER A 157 -12.48 6.97 28.62
N HIS A 158 -12.06 5.84 28.10
CA HIS A 158 -11.16 4.89 28.77
C HIS A 158 -9.73 4.94 28.21
N LEU A 159 -9.52 5.71 27.15
CA LEU A 159 -8.21 5.84 26.52
C LEU A 159 -7.52 7.11 26.98
N PRO A 160 -6.18 7.10 27.19
CA PRO A 160 -5.44 8.31 27.48
C PRO A 160 -5.56 9.32 26.34
N THR A 161 -5.87 10.58 26.64
CA THR A 161 -6.05 11.66 25.67
C THR A 161 -4.74 12.28 25.17
N SER A 162 -3.60 11.67 25.48
CA SER A 162 -2.30 12.16 25.02
C SER A 162 -2.05 11.82 23.56
N GLY A 163 -1.78 12.81 22.74
CA GLY A 163 -1.46 12.63 21.32
C GLY A 163 -0.33 11.65 21.07
N MET A 164 0.71 11.68 21.91
CA MET A 164 1.84 10.75 21.81
C MET A 164 1.39 9.29 22.07
N ILE A 165 0.59 9.05 23.10
CA ILE A 165 0.09 7.71 23.43
C ILE A 165 -0.82 7.18 22.31
N THR A 166 -1.69 8.04 21.79
CA THR A 166 -2.59 7.70 20.66
C THR A 166 -1.78 7.36 19.41
N ALA A 167 -0.76 8.15 19.08
CA ALA A 167 0.10 7.94 17.92
C ALA A 167 0.87 6.61 18.02
N PHE A 168 1.50 6.32 19.16
CA PHE A 168 2.19 5.05 19.38
C PHE A 168 1.22 3.87 19.44
N GLY A 169 0.04 4.04 20.03
CA GLY A 169 -1.02 3.03 20.00
C GLY A 169 -1.41 2.67 18.58
N LEU A 170 -1.62 3.68 17.73
CA LEU A 170 -1.97 3.46 16.32
C LEU A 170 -0.80 2.87 15.51
N LEU A 171 0.45 3.25 15.80
CA LEU A 171 1.63 2.60 15.25
C LEU A 171 1.64 1.10 15.56
N ILE A 172 1.43 0.73 16.83
CA ILE A 172 1.42 -0.67 17.26
C ILE A 172 0.27 -1.43 16.59
N VAL A 173 -0.93 -0.86 16.54
CA VAL A 173 -2.08 -1.46 15.83
C VAL A 173 -1.72 -1.70 14.36
N GLY A 174 -1.11 -0.71 13.70
CA GLY A 174 -0.62 -0.85 12.34
C GLY A 174 0.40 -1.96 12.20
N MET A 175 1.41 -2.01 13.08
CA MET A 175 2.43 -3.06 13.06
C MET A 175 1.81 -4.46 13.22
N VAL A 176 0.88 -4.62 14.16
CA VAL A 176 0.20 -5.91 14.39
C VAL A 176 -0.67 -6.29 13.20
N ALA A 177 -1.43 -5.34 12.66
CA ALA A 177 -2.24 -5.58 11.46
C ALA A 177 -1.39 -5.93 10.24
N GLY A 178 -0.18 -5.37 10.13
CA GLY A 178 0.77 -5.69 9.05
C GLY A 178 1.39 -7.09 9.14
N LEU A 179 1.31 -7.77 10.29
CA LEU A 179 1.88 -9.12 10.46
C LEU A 179 1.20 -10.18 9.56
N GLU A 180 0.03 -9.89 9.01
CA GLU A 180 -0.61 -10.74 7.99
C GLU A 180 0.23 -10.89 6.70
N GLY A 181 1.22 -10.04 6.51
CA GLY A 181 2.27 -10.15 5.50
C GLY A 181 2.11 -9.27 4.26
N SER A 182 0.92 -8.72 3.95
CA SER A 182 0.74 -7.78 2.82
C SER A 182 1.01 -6.32 3.22
N GLY A 183 0.67 -5.97 4.45
CA GLY A 183 0.67 -4.60 4.95
C GLY A 183 -0.47 -3.74 4.40
N PHE A 184 -1.33 -4.29 3.54
CA PHE A 184 -2.44 -3.53 2.93
C PHE A 184 -3.77 -3.77 3.64
N SER A 185 -4.03 -4.97 4.14
CA SER A 185 -5.30 -5.33 4.75
C SER A 185 -5.61 -4.52 6.02
N GLY A 186 -4.59 -4.07 6.74
CA GLY A 186 -4.71 -3.24 7.93
C GLY A 186 -4.94 -1.75 7.66
N LEU A 187 -4.78 -1.26 6.42
CA LEU A 187 -4.90 0.18 6.11
C LEU A 187 -6.30 0.74 6.40
N PRO A 188 -7.41 0.06 6.03
CA PRO A 188 -8.75 0.55 6.37
C PRO A 188 -8.98 0.63 7.88
N LEU A 189 -8.44 -0.31 8.65
CA LEU A 189 -8.53 -0.31 10.12
C LEU A 189 -7.79 0.90 10.69
N THR A 190 -6.53 1.09 10.33
CA THR A 190 -5.73 2.21 10.87
C THR A 190 -6.26 3.56 10.42
N GLY A 191 -6.77 3.67 9.19
CA GLY A 191 -7.41 4.88 8.68
C GLY A 191 -8.69 5.24 9.45
N SER A 192 -9.57 4.26 9.69
CA SER A 192 -10.80 4.46 10.48
C SER A 192 -10.51 4.84 11.92
N LEU A 193 -9.51 4.18 12.56
CA LEU A 193 -9.09 4.51 13.91
C LEU A 193 -8.47 5.92 13.98
N ALA A 194 -7.66 6.31 12.99
CA ALA A 194 -7.08 7.64 12.91
C ALA A 194 -8.16 8.72 12.87
N GLY A 195 -9.19 8.54 12.03
CA GLY A 195 -10.33 9.47 11.95
C GLY A 195 -11.07 9.59 13.29
N SER A 196 -11.29 8.47 13.96
CA SER A 196 -12.00 8.43 15.23
C SER A 196 -11.21 9.02 16.40
N LEU A 197 -9.90 8.74 16.48
CA LEU A 197 -9.06 9.14 17.61
C LEU A 197 -8.50 10.55 17.50
N ALA A 198 -8.53 11.17 16.33
CA ALA A 198 -7.98 12.50 16.09
C ALA A 198 -8.59 13.56 17.01
N HIS A 199 -9.92 13.55 17.18
CA HIS A 199 -10.64 14.57 17.96
C HIS A 199 -10.22 14.64 19.44
N GLY A 200 -9.82 13.53 20.03
CA GLY A 200 -9.45 13.46 21.45
C GLY A 200 -7.94 13.58 21.70
N SER A 201 -7.12 13.37 20.67
CA SER A 201 -5.67 13.28 20.83
C SER A 201 -4.91 14.58 20.63
N GLY A 202 -5.52 15.57 19.96
CA GLY A 202 -4.85 16.78 19.53
C GLY A 202 -3.89 16.61 18.36
N VAL A 203 -3.86 15.41 17.74
CA VAL A 203 -3.06 15.12 16.52
C VAL A 203 -4.02 15.02 15.34
N SER A 204 -3.62 15.56 14.20
CA SER A 204 -4.47 15.54 12.99
C SER A 204 -4.76 14.13 12.50
N SER A 205 -5.96 13.90 11.93
CA SER A 205 -6.34 12.59 11.38
C SER A 205 -5.39 12.09 10.28
N PRO A 206 -4.94 12.95 9.34
CA PRO A 206 -3.94 12.52 8.34
C PRO A 206 -2.62 12.06 8.96
N THR A 207 -2.14 12.77 9.99
CA THR A 207 -0.90 12.41 10.70
C THR A 207 -1.03 11.07 11.38
N LEU A 208 -2.13 10.83 12.11
CA LEU A 208 -2.40 9.54 12.73
C LEU A 208 -2.54 8.43 11.71
N ALA A 209 -3.25 8.69 10.60
CA ALA A 209 -3.39 7.71 9.52
C ALA A 209 -2.03 7.34 8.90
N ALA A 210 -1.16 8.31 8.67
CA ALA A 210 0.19 8.07 8.16
C ALA A 210 1.03 7.22 9.13
N ILE A 211 0.93 7.47 10.44
CA ILE A 211 1.62 6.68 11.47
C ILE A 211 1.14 5.22 11.46
N GLY A 212 -0.18 5.01 11.44
CA GLY A 212 -0.76 3.66 11.35
C GLY A 212 -0.38 2.94 10.05
N GLN A 213 -0.39 3.66 8.93
CA GLN A 213 0.03 3.14 7.63
C GLN A 213 1.51 2.75 7.63
N MET A 214 2.40 3.55 8.19
CA MET A 214 3.81 3.18 8.33
C MET A 214 3.96 1.86 9.09
N GLY A 215 3.24 1.69 10.21
CA GLY A 215 3.22 0.45 10.97
C GLY A 215 2.82 -0.75 10.11
N ASN A 216 1.72 -0.63 9.36
CA ASN A 216 1.23 -1.69 8.47
C ASN A 216 2.26 -2.06 7.40
N ILE A 217 2.71 -1.08 6.64
CA ILE A 217 3.55 -1.32 5.47
C ILE A 217 4.93 -1.83 5.85
N TRP A 218 5.56 -1.23 6.84
CA TRP A 218 6.92 -1.65 7.26
C TRP A 218 6.93 -2.98 8.02
N SER A 219 5.82 -3.40 8.62
CA SER A 219 5.68 -4.76 9.16
C SER A 219 5.36 -5.76 8.06
N GLY A 220 4.30 -5.53 7.29
CA GLY A 220 3.77 -6.46 6.30
C GLY A 220 4.51 -6.46 4.98
N GLY A 221 5.11 -5.34 4.58
CA GLY A 221 5.91 -5.23 3.35
C GLY A 221 7.20 -6.04 3.36
N GLY A 222 7.41 -6.86 4.37
CA GLY A 222 8.48 -7.84 4.44
C GLY A 222 9.75 -7.34 5.09
N THR A 223 9.70 -6.25 5.87
CA THR A 223 10.89 -5.73 6.56
C THR A 223 11.06 -6.31 7.96
N LEU A 224 9.97 -6.47 8.70
CA LEU A 224 9.97 -7.08 10.03
C LEU A 224 9.61 -8.57 9.98
N VAL A 225 8.88 -8.98 8.97
CA VAL A 225 8.46 -10.36 8.74
C VAL A 225 9.07 -10.86 7.43
N ALA A 226 9.52 -12.12 7.40
CA ALA A 226 10.09 -12.75 6.20
C ALA A 226 9.00 -13.04 5.17
N TRP A 227 8.54 -12.02 4.46
CA TRP A 227 7.42 -12.06 3.52
C TRP A 227 7.75 -11.35 2.20
N SER A 228 6.89 -11.54 1.20
CA SER A 228 6.85 -10.96 -0.16
C SER A 228 8.09 -10.17 -0.66
N SER A 229 8.16 -8.86 -0.41
CA SER A 229 9.22 -8.00 -0.92
C SER A 229 10.60 -8.33 -0.33
N LEU A 230 10.67 -8.69 0.97
CA LEU A 230 11.92 -9.09 1.59
C LEU A 230 12.46 -10.40 1.00
N ILE A 231 11.59 -11.34 0.65
CA ILE A 231 11.97 -12.60 -0.03
C ILE A 231 12.61 -12.28 -1.38
N ALA A 232 12.00 -11.39 -2.16
CA ALA A 232 12.54 -10.97 -3.44
C ALA A 232 13.91 -10.31 -3.30
N VAL A 233 14.05 -9.34 -2.37
CA VAL A 233 15.31 -8.65 -2.10
C VAL A 233 16.39 -9.62 -1.62
N ALA A 234 16.05 -10.53 -0.71
CA ALA A 234 16.98 -11.55 -0.21
C ALA A 234 17.44 -12.49 -1.34
N GLY A 235 16.52 -12.86 -2.24
CA GLY A 235 16.84 -13.66 -3.43
C GLY A 235 17.82 -12.96 -4.35
N PHE A 236 17.62 -11.69 -4.65
CA PHE A 236 18.57 -10.88 -5.44
C PHE A 236 19.92 -10.73 -4.75
N ALA A 237 19.91 -10.46 -3.44
CA ALA A 237 21.11 -10.30 -2.64
C ALA A 237 21.82 -11.63 -2.31
N ARG A 238 21.19 -12.77 -2.62
CA ARG A 238 21.68 -14.12 -2.30
C ARG A 238 21.99 -14.31 -0.82
N VAL A 239 21.12 -13.79 0.05
CA VAL A 239 21.24 -13.90 1.50
C VAL A 239 20.00 -14.63 2.07
N PRO A 240 20.13 -15.32 3.21
CA PRO A 240 18.98 -15.92 3.88
C PRO A 240 17.96 -14.84 4.29
N VAL A 241 16.67 -15.07 3.99
CA VAL A 241 15.58 -14.11 4.25
C VAL A 241 15.49 -13.75 5.73
N ILE A 242 15.64 -14.74 6.60
CA ILE A 242 15.55 -14.56 8.06
C ILE A 242 16.71 -13.69 8.58
N ASP A 243 17.90 -13.84 8.04
CA ASP A 243 19.04 -13.03 8.44
C ASP A 243 18.87 -11.57 8.00
N LEU A 244 18.30 -11.35 6.81
CA LEU A 244 17.96 -10.02 6.34
C LEU A 244 16.88 -9.38 7.23
N ALA A 245 15.80 -10.10 7.55
CA ALA A 245 14.74 -9.64 8.45
C ALA A 245 15.30 -9.24 9.82
N ARG A 246 16.15 -10.07 10.42
CA ARG A 246 16.80 -9.78 11.71
C ARG A 246 17.65 -8.50 11.66
N LYS A 247 18.39 -8.30 10.58
CA LYS A 247 19.24 -7.10 10.41
C LYS A 247 18.40 -5.84 10.17
N CYS A 248 17.26 -5.97 9.50
CA CYS A 248 16.34 -4.87 9.25
C CYS A 248 15.51 -4.49 10.49
N PHE A 249 15.35 -5.39 11.46
CA PHE A 249 14.44 -5.19 12.59
C PHE A 249 14.77 -3.92 13.39
N ILE A 250 16.00 -3.78 13.88
CA ILE A 250 16.39 -2.62 14.70
C ILE A 250 16.31 -1.29 13.92
N PRO A 251 16.89 -1.16 12.71
CA PRO A 251 16.78 0.07 11.93
C PRO A 251 15.33 0.47 11.63
N VAL A 252 14.47 -0.49 11.27
CA VAL A 252 13.08 -0.22 10.92
C VAL A 252 12.30 0.20 12.16
N VAL A 253 12.37 -0.53 13.26
CA VAL A 253 11.66 -0.17 14.49
C VAL A 253 12.13 1.20 15.01
N SER A 254 13.45 1.45 15.00
CA SER A 254 13.99 2.76 15.39
C SER A 254 13.49 3.87 14.47
N GLY A 255 13.41 3.62 13.16
CA GLY A 255 12.89 4.56 12.18
C GLY A 255 11.39 4.85 12.42
N LEU A 256 10.58 3.83 12.69
CA LEU A 256 9.16 3.97 13.01
C LEU A 256 8.94 4.79 14.30
N ILE A 257 9.72 4.54 15.33
CA ILE A 257 9.68 5.32 16.58
C ILE A 257 10.06 6.78 16.31
N ALA A 258 11.19 6.99 15.65
CA ALA A 258 11.68 8.34 15.36
C ALA A 258 10.71 9.14 14.47
N SER A 259 10.17 8.53 13.42
CA SER A 259 9.19 9.17 12.53
C SER A 259 7.87 9.46 13.24
N THR A 260 7.42 8.60 14.15
CA THR A 260 6.21 8.85 14.96
C THR A 260 6.41 10.04 15.89
N ILE A 261 7.54 10.10 16.60
CA ILE A 261 7.88 11.26 17.46
C ILE A 261 7.94 12.55 16.63
N PHE A 262 8.64 12.48 15.48
CA PHE A 262 8.73 13.63 14.58
C PHE A 262 7.34 14.07 14.08
N ALA A 263 6.51 13.14 13.65
CA ALA A 263 5.18 13.46 13.15
C ALA A 263 4.31 14.14 14.21
N VAL A 264 4.32 13.68 15.46
CA VAL A 264 3.52 14.26 16.54
C VAL A 264 4.03 15.64 16.98
N ILE A 265 5.34 15.91 16.83
CA ILE A 265 5.91 17.20 17.24
C ILE A 265 5.67 18.29 16.17
N PHE A 266 5.72 17.94 14.89
CA PHE A 266 5.75 18.91 13.79
C PHE A 266 4.43 19.01 13.02
N PHE A 267 3.52 18.04 13.14
CA PHE A 267 2.25 17.97 12.42
C PHE A 267 1.07 17.63 13.33
#